data_80eb5bc4997eb022e6bda9637a537230
#
_entry.id   80eb5bc4997eb022e6bda9637a537230
#
_cell.length_a   1.000
_cell.length_b   1.000
_cell.length_c   1.000
_cell.angle_alpha   90.00
_cell.angle_beta   90.00
_cell.angle_gamma   90.00
#
_symmetry.space_group_name_H-M   'P 1'
#
loop_
_entity.id
_entity.type
_entity.pdbx_description
1 polymer ?
#
loop_
_entity_poly.entity_id
_entity_poly.type
_entity_poly.pdbx_seq_one_letter_code
_entity_poly.pdbx_strand_id
1 'polypeptide(L)'
;SATVSESNTPRKIEQHFKIKAGPGAGKTYWLIQHIKHVLNTSVRLGKIKRIACITYTNIGVETIHGRLPDCADRVEVCTIHSFLYDNIIKPYFHYIAPEYNFATDKMKVVDDTLLTSNGAIYQLKNNIRKVQIYKDDDALRQALFSSRWVFDGTDLKFKPPYPMKSSRYTIPQSFYDAYKKYAWEHGIMHYDDVLYFSYKLMVKYP
;
A
#
# COMPACT_ATOMS: atom_id res chain seq x y z
N SER A 1 -12.77 -25.00 -1.97
CA SER A 1 -13.38 -23.65 -2.08
C SER A 1 -14.90 -23.81 -2.04
N ALA A 2 -15.52 -23.36 -0.95
CA ALA A 2 -16.98 -23.41 -0.84
C ALA A 2 -17.57 -22.25 -1.66
N THR A 3 -18.57 -22.56 -2.48
CA THR A 3 -19.42 -21.55 -3.09
C THR A 3 -20.40 -21.06 -2.02
N VAL A 4 -20.35 -19.81 -1.64
CA VAL A 4 -21.23 -19.26 -0.61
C VAL A 4 -22.50 -18.77 -1.28
N SER A 5 -23.64 -19.38 -0.95
CA SER A 5 -24.97 -18.81 -1.23
C SER A 5 -25.27 -17.73 -0.20
N GLU A 6 -26.24 -16.84 -0.46
CA GLU A 6 -26.63 -15.75 0.44
C GLU A 6 -27.01 -16.20 1.88
N SER A 7 -27.35 -17.48 2.05
CA SER A 7 -27.72 -18.09 3.34
C SER A 7 -26.55 -18.77 4.07
N ASN A 8 -25.38 -18.91 3.46
CA ASN A 8 -24.26 -19.65 4.04
C ASN A 8 -23.21 -18.74 4.65
N THR A 9 -23.42 -18.30 5.87
CA THR A 9 -22.39 -17.69 6.69
C THR A 9 -21.41 -18.80 7.16
N PRO A 10 -20.07 -18.63 6.96
CA PRO A 10 -19.12 -19.63 7.43
C PRO A 10 -19.25 -19.88 8.91
N ARG A 11 -19.46 -21.14 9.30
CA ARG A 11 -19.61 -21.50 10.72
C ARG A 11 -18.30 -21.38 11.52
N LYS A 12 -17.15 -21.46 10.84
CA LYS A 12 -15.83 -21.36 11.49
C LYS A 12 -15.21 -19.98 11.24
N ILE A 13 -15.73 -18.96 11.92
CA ILE A 13 -15.27 -17.56 11.84
C ILE A 13 -13.84 -17.37 12.38
N GLU A 14 -13.31 -18.32 13.13
CA GLU A 14 -11.99 -18.27 13.73
C GLU A 14 -10.87 -18.82 12.82
N GLN A 15 -11.20 -19.19 11.58
CA GLN A 15 -10.24 -19.73 10.60
C GLN A 15 -10.13 -18.81 9.38
N HIS A 16 -8.92 -18.78 8.80
CA HIS A 16 -8.72 -18.12 7.53
C HIS A 16 -9.51 -18.81 6.42
N PHE A 17 -10.22 -18.02 5.61
CA PHE A 17 -10.94 -18.52 4.46
C PHE A 17 -10.89 -17.54 3.29
N LYS A 18 -11.16 -18.04 2.09
CA LYS A 18 -11.23 -17.26 0.86
C LYS A 18 -12.58 -17.49 0.19
N ILE A 19 -13.28 -16.40 -0.12
CA ILE A 19 -14.54 -16.42 -0.87
C ILE A 19 -14.25 -16.06 -2.32
N LYS A 20 -14.74 -16.89 -3.24
CA LYS A 20 -14.74 -16.61 -4.66
C LYS A 20 -16.17 -16.29 -5.10
N ALA A 21 -16.37 -15.15 -5.72
CA ALA A 21 -17.68 -14.74 -6.25
C ALA A 21 -17.48 -13.87 -7.49
N GLY A 22 -18.32 -14.06 -8.50
CA GLY A 22 -18.33 -13.26 -9.72
C GLY A 22 -18.80 -11.81 -9.52
N PRO A 23 -18.72 -10.97 -10.55
CA PRO A 23 -19.37 -9.66 -10.53
C PRO A 23 -20.87 -9.79 -10.26
N GLY A 24 -21.45 -8.89 -9.46
CA GLY A 24 -22.87 -8.90 -9.11
C GLY A 24 -23.34 -10.01 -8.17
N ALA A 25 -22.48 -10.93 -7.73
CA ALA A 25 -22.84 -12.08 -6.89
C ALA A 25 -23.05 -11.75 -5.40
N GLY A 26 -23.34 -10.50 -5.04
CA GLY A 26 -23.65 -10.13 -3.66
C GLY A 26 -22.47 -10.13 -2.68
N LYS A 27 -21.20 -10.05 -3.14
CA LYS A 27 -20.00 -10.08 -2.26
C LYS A 27 -20.07 -9.09 -1.11
N THR A 28 -20.44 -7.85 -1.40
CA THR A 28 -20.52 -6.79 -0.37
C THR A 28 -21.65 -7.07 0.62
N TYR A 29 -22.81 -7.54 0.13
CA TYR A 29 -23.91 -7.95 1.00
C TYR A 29 -23.47 -9.08 1.94
N TRP A 30 -22.85 -10.12 1.40
CA TRP A 30 -22.33 -11.22 2.18
C TRP A 30 -21.33 -10.76 3.24
N LEU A 31 -20.38 -9.88 2.86
CA LEU A 31 -19.38 -9.32 3.78
C LEU A 31 -20.05 -8.59 4.96
N ILE A 32 -21.05 -7.77 4.69
CA ILE A 32 -21.82 -7.07 5.73
C ILE A 32 -22.49 -8.05 6.70
N GLN A 33 -23.18 -9.07 6.17
CA GLN A 33 -23.81 -10.09 7.00
C GLN A 33 -22.78 -10.87 7.82
N HIS A 34 -21.62 -11.17 7.23
CA HIS A 34 -20.53 -11.84 7.93
C HIS A 34 -19.95 -10.98 9.06
N ILE A 35 -19.70 -9.68 8.82
CA ILE A 35 -19.25 -8.74 9.87
C ILE A 35 -20.25 -8.71 11.03
N LYS A 36 -21.55 -8.57 10.75
CA LYS A 36 -22.60 -8.59 11.78
C LYS A 36 -22.61 -9.90 12.55
N HIS A 37 -22.44 -11.02 11.84
CA HIS A 37 -22.35 -12.33 12.48
C HIS A 37 -21.14 -12.44 13.42
N VAL A 38 -19.95 -12.00 12.97
CA VAL A 38 -18.72 -12.02 13.78
C VAL A 38 -18.87 -11.14 15.02
N LEU A 39 -19.45 -9.95 14.89
CA LEU A 39 -19.70 -9.05 16.02
C LEU A 39 -20.55 -9.69 17.10
N ASN A 40 -21.53 -10.50 16.71
CA ASN A 40 -22.50 -11.11 17.63
C ASN A 40 -22.03 -12.47 18.20
N THR A 41 -21.11 -13.16 17.52
CA THR A 41 -20.81 -14.57 17.86
C THR A 41 -19.35 -14.85 18.19
N SER A 42 -18.41 -13.98 17.79
CA SER A 42 -16.99 -14.24 18.00
C SER A 42 -16.57 -14.01 19.46
N VAL A 43 -16.16 -15.09 20.11
CA VAL A 43 -15.57 -15.03 21.45
C VAL A 43 -14.21 -14.33 21.45
N ARG A 44 -13.42 -14.48 20.37
CA ARG A 44 -12.08 -13.85 20.25
C ARG A 44 -12.12 -12.35 20.11
N LEU A 45 -13.24 -11.79 19.60
CA LEU A 45 -13.41 -10.36 19.46
C LEU A 45 -13.55 -9.70 20.84
N GLY A 46 -14.24 -10.35 21.78
CA GLY A 46 -14.47 -9.81 23.12
C GLY A 46 -15.12 -8.42 23.10
N LYS A 47 -14.82 -7.62 24.12
CA LYS A 47 -15.40 -6.26 24.27
C LYS A 47 -14.52 -5.15 23.67
N ILE A 48 -13.23 -5.39 23.48
CA ILE A 48 -12.23 -4.35 23.19
C ILE A 48 -11.75 -4.42 21.73
N LYS A 49 -11.66 -5.61 21.14
CA LYS A 49 -11.13 -5.79 19.79
C LYS A 49 -12.07 -5.27 18.73
N ARG A 50 -11.52 -4.77 17.65
CA ARG A 50 -12.23 -4.25 16.50
C ARG A 50 -12.02 -5.15 15.28
N ILE A 51 -12.94 -5.08 14.33
CA ILE A 51 -12.81 -5.71 13.02
C ILE A 51 -12.23 -4.68 12.07
N ALA A 52 -11.11 -5.00 11.42
CA ALA A 52 -10.60 -4.22 10.31
C ALA A 52 -11.23 -4.73 9.01
N CYS A 53 -12.02 -3.90 8.36
CA CYS A 53 -12.61 -4.16 7.05
C CYS A 53 -11.85 -3.35 6.01
N ILE A 54 -10.88 -3.99 5.34
CA ILE A 54 -9.96 -3.33 4.43
C ILE A 54 -10.45 -3.48 3.00
N THR A 55 -10.56 -2.35 2.29
CA THR A 55 -10.90 -2.28 0.86
C THR A 55 -9.73 -1.71 0.05
N TYR A 56 -9.84 -1.80 -1.27
CA TYR A 56 -8.85 -1.21 -2.16
C TYR A 56 -9.19 0.23 -2.56
N THR A 57 -10.47 0.62 -2.51
CA THR A 57 -10.97 1.91 -3.01
C THR A 57 -11.79 2.67 -1.98
N ASN A 58 -11.78 4.01 -2.04
CA ASN A 58 -12.61 4.87 -1.21
C ASN A 58 -14.12 4.62 -1.43
N ILE A 59 -14.53 4.36 -2.66
CA ILE A 59 -15.92 3.98 -2.98
C ILE A 59 -16.34 2.72 -2.22
N GLY A 60 -15.43 1.76 -2.10
CA GLY A 60 -15.65 0.55 -1.29
C GLY A 60 -15.84 0.89 0.19
N VAL A 61 -15.03 1.80 0.73
CA VAL A 61 -15.16 2.28 2.11
C VAL A 61 -16.52 2.90 2.34
N GLU A 62 -16.93 3.87 1.53
CA GLU A 62 -18.23 4.57 1.62
C GLU A 62 -19.41 3.60 1.52
N THR A 63 -19.34 2.65 0.57
CA THR A 63 -20.39 1.64 0.37
C THR A 63 -20.59 0.76 1.61
N ILE A 64 -19.49 0.37 2.27
CA ILE A 64 -19.54 -0.49 3.46
C ILE A 64 -19.98 0.33 4.67
N HIS A 65 -19.46 1.53 4.85
CA HIS A 65 -19.88 2.43 5.92
C HIS A 65 -21.38 2.71 5.90
N GLY A 66 -21.95 3.02 4.75
CA GLY A 66 -23.37 3.28 4.61
C GLY A 66 -24.28 2.09 4.94
N ARG A 67 -23.71 0.86 5.01
CA ARG A 67 -24.45 -0.37 5.33
C ARG A 67 -24.17 -0.92 6.73
N LEU A 68 -23.28 -0.29 7.50
CA LEU A 68 -22.91 -0.67 8.88
C LEU A 68 -23.10 0.48 9.89
N PRO A 69 -24.19 1.25 9.87
CA PRO A 69 -24.32 2.43 10.73
C PRO A 69 -24.28 2.08 12.23
N ASP A 70 -24.84 0.94 12.62
CA ASP A 70 -24.99 0.54 14.02
C ASP A 70 -23.73 -0.14 14.61
N CYS A 71 -22.65 -0.27 13.82
CA CYS A 71 -21.45 -1.02 14.21
C CYS A 71 -20.16 -0.19 14.04
N ALA A 72 -20.29 1.12 13.81
CA ALA A 72 -19.16 1.99 13.43
C ALA A 72 -18.06 2.08 14.50
N ASP A 73 -18.40 1.91 15.76
CA ASP A 73 -17.46 1.92 16.89
C ASP A 73 -16.59 0.66 16.97
N ARG A 74 -17.05 -0.47 16.40
CA ARG A 74 -16.37 -1.77 16.46
C ARG A 74 -15.83 -2.26 15.14
N VAL A 75 -16.10 -1.55 14.04
CA VAL A 75 -15.63 -1.91 12.69
C VAL A 75 -14.87 -0.73 12.09
N GLU A 76 -13.58 -0.92 11.88
CA GLU A 76 -12.74 0.03 11.15
C GLU A 76 -12.81 -0.28 9.66
N VAL A 77 -13.49 0.57 8.89
CA VAL A 77 -13.58 0.43 7.43
C VAL A 77 -12.65 1.45 6.78
N CYS A 78 -11.63 0.98 6.10
CA CYS A 78 -10.63 1.86 5.50
C CYS A 78 -9.95 1.22 4.28
N THR A 79 -9.13 2.00 3.57
CA THR A 79 -8.25 1.44 2.53
C THR A 79 -7.04 0.77 3.16
N ILE A 80 -6.37 -0.11 2.40
CA ILE A 80 -5.13 -0.75 2.87
C ILE A 80 -4.06 0.28 3.23
N HIS A 81 -3.93 1.36 2.45
CA HIS A 81 -2.95 2.42 2.72
C HIS A 81 -3.27 3.17 4.01
N SER A 82 -4.54 3.56 4.22
CA SER A 82 -4.96 4.22 5.46
C SER A 82 -4.75 3.32 6.67
N PHE A 83 -5.13 2.04 6.56
CA PHE A 83 -4.93 1.08 7.63
C PHE A 83 -3.46 0.95 8.04
N LEU A 84 -2.58 0.74 7.06
CA LEU A 84 -1.14 0.59 7.32
C LEU A 84 -0.51 1.89 7.81
N TYR A 85 -0.94 3.03 7.27
CA TYR A 85 -0.43 4.31 7.71
C TYR A 85 -0.78 4.60 9.16
N ASP A 86 -2.05 4.48 9.54
CA ASP A 86 -2.51 4.82 10.89
C ASP A 86 -2.07 3.81 11.95
N ASN A 87 -2.03 2.52 11.61
CA ASN A 87 -1.76 1.46 12.57
C ASN A 87 -0.30 0.98 12.60
N ILE A 88 0.49 1.21 11.53
CA ILE A 88 1.87 0.74 11.42
C ILE A 88 2.85 1.91 11.25
N ILE A 89 2.67 2.75 10.24
CA ILE A 89 3.63 3.80 9.93
C ILE A 89 3.64 4.87 11.00
N LYS A 90 2.50 5.48 11.27
CA LYS A 90 2.39 6.59 12.22
C LYS A 90 2.94 6.27 13.61
N PRO A 91 2.64 5.12 14.23
CA PRO A 91 3.18 4.79 15.55
C PRO A 91 4.63 4.25 15.54
N TYR A 92 5.08 3.57 14.47
CA TYR A 92 6.30 2.77 14.53
C TYR A 92 7.39 3.15 13.54
N PHE A 93 7.12 4.04 12.57
CA PHE A 93 8.08 4.38 11.51
C PHE A 93 9.39 4.97 12.06
N HIS A 94 9.34 5.70 13.16
CA HIS A 94 10.50 6.29 13.79
C HIS A 94 11.59 5.27 14.18
N TYR A 95 11.24 3.98 14.38
CA TYR A 95 12.22 2.93 14.68
C TYR A 95 13.11 2.56 13.49
N ILE A 96 12.63 2.74 12.27
CA ILE A 96 13.39 2.39 11.05
C ILE A 96 13.79 3.60 10.21
N ALA A 97 13.15 4.75 10.37
CA ALA A 97 13.41 5.95 9.57
C ALA A 97 14.89 6.36 9.49
N PRO A 98 15.70 6.27 10.58
CA PRO A 98 17.12 6.59 10.52
C PRO A 98 17.93 5.69 9.57
N GLU A 99 17.53 4.44 9.39
CA GLU A 99 18.20 3.48 8.48
C GLU A 99 18.11 3.91 7.02
N TYR A 100 17.08 4.72 6.70
CA TYR A 100 16.79 5.21 5.36
C TYR A 100 17.15 6.69 5.19
N ASN A 101 17.75 7.34 6.19
CA ASN A 101 17.99 8.78 6.22
C ASN A 101 16.70 9.59 5.93
N PHE A 102 15.57 9.12 6.45
CA PHE A 102 14.28 9.74 6.21
C PHE A 102 14.08 10.98 7.08
N ALA A 103 13.76 12.13 6.46
CA ALA A 103 13.47 13.38 7.17
C ALA A 103 12.06 13.35 7.79
N THR A 104 11.94 12.80 8.98
CA THR A 104 10.65 12.59 9.66
C THR A 104 9.99 13.89 10.13
N ASP A 105 10.76 14.93 10.39
CA ASP A 105 10.29 16.27 10.77
C ASP A 105 9.46 16.97 9.66
N LYS A 106 9.66 16.55 8.42
CA LYS A 106 8.99 17.06 7.23
C LYS A 106 8.10 16.05 6.54
N MET A 107 7.83 14.92 7.19
CA MET A 107 7.14 13.80 6.57
C MET A 107 5.79 14.19 5.97
N LYS A 108 5.64 13.90 4.68
CA LYS A 108 4.39 14.02 3.92
C LYS A 108 4.14 12.75 3.15
N VAL A 109 2.91 12.26 3.23
CA VAL A 109 2.46 11.16 2.35
C VAL A 109 1.79 11.79 1.14
N VAL A 110 2.33 11.51 -0.03
CA VAL A 110 1.89 12.12 -1.29
C VAL A 110 1.82 11.08 -2.41
N ASP A 111 1.12 11.43 -3.47
CA ASP A 111 1.21 10.72 -4.72
C ASP A 111 2.55 11.02 -5.44
N ASP A 112 2.86 10.27 -6.49
CA ASP A 112 4.16 10.31 -7.17
C ASP A 112 4.41 11.59 -7.98
N THR A 113 3.46 12.53 -8.06
CA THR A 113 3.52 13.66 -8.98
C THR A 113 4.55 14.73 -8.59
N LEU A 114 4.80 14.90 -7.29
CA LEU A 114 5.64 16.00 -6.79
C LEU A 114 7.14 15.87 -7.11
N LEU A 115 7.67 14.67 -7.19
CA LEU A 115 9.10 14.43 -7.40
C LEU A 115 9.49 14.23 -8.87
N THR A 116 8.53 14.17 -9.77
CA THR A 116 8.80 14.13 -11.21
C THR A 116 8.95 15.53 -11.82
N SER A 117 9.04 16.58 -10.98
CA SER A 117 9.32 17.94 -11.42
C SER A 117 10.67 18.05 -12.14
N ASN A 118 10.80 19.05 -13.02
CA ASN A 118 12.04 19.31 -13.75
C ASN A 118 13.26 19.45 -12.83
N GLY A 119 13.09 20.12 -11.68
CA GLY A 119 14.15 20.32 -10.70
C GLY A 119 14.62 19.01 -10.06
N ALA A 120 13.72 18.13 -9.68
CA ALA A 120 14.05 16.82 -9.11
C ALA A 120 14.77 15.93 -10.13
N ILE A 121 14.28 15.85 -11.35
CA ILE A 121 14.93 15.07 -12.43
C ILE A 121 16.33 15.62 -12.72
N TYR A 122 16.50 16.95 -12.77
CA TYR A 122 17.82 17.58 -12.98
C TYR A 122 18.79 17.22 -11.84
N GLN A 123 18.38 17.31 -10.59
CA GLN A 123 19.23 16.96 -9.45
C GLN A 123 19.58 15.46 -9.44
N LEU A 124 18.64 14.59 -9.75
CA LEU A 124 18.88 13.15 -9.86
C LEU A 124 19.90 12.84 -10.96
N LYS A 125 19.81 13.48 -12.11
CA LYS A 125 20.79 13.31 -13.22
C LYS A 125 22.19 13.75 -12.80
N ASN A 126 22.32 14.87 -12.11
CA ASN A 126 23.62 15.40 -11.67
C ASN A 126 24.26 14.54 -10.59
N ASN A 127 23.47 13.95 -9.70
CA ASN A 127 23.97 13.09 -8.62
C ASN A 127 24.39 11.70 -9.12
N ILE A 128 23.84 11.25 -10.26
CA ILE A 128 24.13 9.93 -10.83
C ILE A 128 25.06 10.14 -12.04
N ARG A 129 26.35 10.34 -11.78
CA ARG A 129 27.40 10.59 -12.80
C ARG A 129 27.46 9.63 -14.00
N LYS A 130 26.77 8.50 -13.96
CA LYS A 130 26.74 7.47 -15.01
C LYS A 130 25.48 7.51 -15.90
N VAL A 131 24.56 8.42 -15.67
CA VAL A 131 23.32 8.53 -16.48
C VAL A 131 23.55 9.45 -17.69
N GLN A 132 24.68 9.30 -18.40
CA GLN A 132 24.85 9.88 -19.73
C GLN A 132 23.85 9.33 -20.77
N ILE A 133 23.05 8.34 -20.40
CA ILE A 133 22.26 7.51 -21.30
C ILE A 133 20.86 8.11 -21.53
N TYR A 134 20.35 8.95 -20.64
CA TYR A 134 18.99 9.50 -20.76
C TYR A 134 19.02 11.02 -20.94
N LYS A 135 18.94 11.43 -22.21
CA LYS A 135 18.65 12.83 -22.55
C LYS A 135 17.16 13.18 -22.45
N ASP A 136 16.31 12.17 -22.42
CA ASP A 136 14.87 12.31 -22.45
C ASP A 136 14.29 12.25 -21.03
N ASP A 137 13.96 13.44 -20.49
CA ASP A 137 13.36 13.59 -19.17
C ASP A 137 11.98 12.97 -19.08
N ASP A 138 11.23 12.91 -20.18
CA ASP A 138 9.88 12.34 -20.18
C ASP A 138 9.93 10.82 -20.06
N ALA A 139 10.91 10.18 -20.68
CA ALA A 139 11.14 8.74 -20.50
C ALA A 139 11.51 8.41 -19.04
N LEU A 140 12.32 9.24 -18.39
CA LEU A 140 12.66 9.07 -16.97
C LEU A 140 11.42 9.24 -16.07
N ARG A 141 10.59 10.26 -16.35
CA ARG A 141 9.33 10.47 -15.62
C ARG A 141 8.39 9.28 -15.78
N GLN A 142 8.17 8.81 -17.01
CA GLN A 142 7.33 7.65 -17.28
C GLN A 142 7.83 6.41 -16.55
N ALA A 143 9.15 6.19 -16.52
CA ALA A 143 9.75 5.09 -15.80
C ALA A 143 9.48 5.18 -14.29
N LEU A 144 9.64 6.35 -13.69
CA LEU A 144 9.32 6.57 -12.27
C LEU A 144 7.83 6.38 -11.97
N PHE A 145 6.95 6.94 -12.81
CA PHE A 145 5.50 6.78 -12.68
C PHE A 145 5.02 5.33 -12.74
N SER A 146 5.63 4.53 -13.63
CA SER A 146 5.30 3.12 -13.78
C SER A 146 5.94 2.23 -12.71
N SER A 147 6.91 2.76 -11.95
CA SER A 147 7.64 2.00 -10.95
C SER A 147 6.79 1.70 -9.71
N ARG A 148 7.00 0.52 -9.16
CA ARG A 148 6.38 0.02 -7.93
C ARG A 148 7.41 -0.79 -7.15
N TRP A 149 7.14 -1.00 -5.87
CA TRP A 149 7.91 -1.96 -5.09
C TRP A 149 7.54 -3.38 -5.53
N VAL A 150 8.50 -4.08 -6.12
CA VAL A 150 8.31 -5.45 -6.61
C VAL A 150 9.35 -6.38 -5.99
N PHE A 151 8.95 -7.62 -5.72
CA PHE A 151 9.89 -8.65 -5.29
C PHE A 151 10.81 -9.05 -6.45
N ASP A 152 12.11 -9.06 -6.18
CA ASP A 152 13.17 -9.57 -7.06
C ASP A 152 13.93 -10.64 -6.26
N GLY A 153 13.49 -11.88 -6.38
CA GLY A 153 13.86 -12.91 -5.43
C GLY A 153 13.28 -12.65 -4.04
N THR A 154 14.12 -12.51 -3.03
CA THR A 154 13.73 -12.18 -1.65
C THR A 154 13.72 -10.67 -1.36
N ASP A 155 14.28 -9.86 -2.25
CA ASP A 155 14.44 -8.43 -2.05
C ASP A 155 13.33 -7.62 -2.72
N LEU A 156 12.94 -6.50 -2.09
CA LEU A 156 12.06 -5.52 -2.69
C LEU A 156 12.89 -4.47 -3.42
N LYS A 157 12.61 -4.28 -4.73
CA LYS A 157 13.22 -3.25 -5.56
C LYS A 157 12.14 -2.31 -6.10
N PHE A 158 12.44 -1.03 -6.11
CA PHE A 158 11.59 -0.03 -6.74
C PHE A 158 11.98 0.06 -8.22
N LYS A 159 11.11 -0.43 -9.10
CA LYS A 159 11.33 -0.48 -10.55
C LYS A 159 10.01 -0.66 -11.29
N PRO A 160 9.95 -0.42 -12.60
CA PRO A 160 8.79 -0.79 -13.40
C PRO A 160 8.55 -2.31 -13.29
N PRO A 161 7.30 -2.76 -13.09
CA PRO A 161 6.97 -4.19 -12.94
C PRO A 161 7.19 -4.98 -14.25
N TYR A 162 7.16 -4.27 -15.38
CA TYR A 162 7.42 -4.84 -16.71
C TYR A 162 8.49 -4.03 -17.42
N PRO A 163 9.39 -4.69 -18.21
CA PRO A 163 10.38 -3.98 -19.04
C PRO A 163 9.65 -3.00 -19.97
N MET A 164 10.10 -1.76 -20.03
CA MET A 164 9.53 -0.80 -20.97
C MET A 164 9.95 -1.19 -22.41
N LYS A 165 8.95 -1.53 -23.24
CA LYS A 165 9.14 -2.11 -24.58
C LYS A 165 9.81 -1.19 -25.62
N SER A 166 10.05 0.09 -25.33
CA SER A 166 10.44 1.07 -26.34
C SER A 166 11.77 1.76 -26.13
N SER A 167 12.54 1.47 -25.08
CA SER A 167 13.81 2.15 -24.87
C SER A 167 14.98 1.32 -25.38
N ARG A 168 15.77 1.90 -26.29
CA ARG A 168 17.10 1.40 -26.66
C ARG A 168 18.05 1.29 -25.45
N TYR A 169 17.63 1.80 -24.29
CA TYR A 169 18.44 1.96 -23.11
C TYR A 169 17.66 1.51 -21.87
N THR A 170 18.30 0.76 -21.01
CA THR A 170 17.75 0.33 -19.73
C THR A 170 18.13 1.34 -18.65
N ILE A 171 17.14 1.85 -17.92
CA ILE A 171 17.40 2.69 -16.75
C ILE A 171 18.00 1.80 -15.65
N PRO A 172 19.18 2.14 -15.13
CA PRO A 172 19.84 1.31 -14.12
C PRO A 172 19.07 1.37 -12.78
N GLN A 173 19.11 0.29 -12.01
CA GLN A 173 18.49 0.24 -10.67
C GLN A 173 18.96 1.39 -9.77
N SER A 174 20.24 1.79 -9.88
CA SER A 174 20.80 2.90 -9.12
C SER A 174 20.07 4.25 -9.31
N PHE A 175 19.38 4.43 -10.43
CA PHE A 175 18.54 5.62 -10.65
C PHE A 175 17.28 5.59 -9.80
N TYR A 176 16.60 4.44 -9.74
CA TYR A 176 15.41 4.26 -8.91
C TYR A 176 15.73 4.35 -7.42
N ASP A 177 16.86 3.78 -7.02
CA ASP A 177 17.35 3.83 -5.64
C ASP A 177 17.68 5.27 -5.23
N ALA A 178 18.35 6.04 -6.11
CA ALA A 178 18.65 7.45 -5.87
C ALA A 178 17.37 8.30 -5.81
N TYR A 179 16.37 8.00 -6.63
CA TYR A 179 15.06 8.68 -6.56
C TYR A 179 14.39 8.46 -5.21
N LYS A 180 14.34 7.22 -4.70
CA LYS A 180 13.76 6.94 -3.39
C LYS A 180 14.55 7.60 -2.27
N LYS A 181 15.89 7.52 -2.31
CA LYS A 181 16.74 8.21 -1.35
C LYS A 181 16.48 9.71 -1.33
N TYR A 182 16.43 10.34 -2.51
CA TYR A 182 16.11 11.76 -2.63
C TYR A 182 14.74 12.10 -2.02
N ALA A 183 13.71 11.30 -2.31
CA ALA A 183 12.37 11.48 -1.75
C ALA A 183 12.38 11.44 -0.22
N TRP A 184 13.00 10.44 0.35
CA TRP A 184 13.05 10.21 1.79
C TRP A 184 13.87 11.27 2.53
N GLU A 185 14.99 11.72 1.97
CA GLU A 185 15.78 12.83 2.50
C GLU A 185 15.00 14.16 2.50
N HIS A 186 13.98 14.29 1.66
CA HIS A 186 13.05 15.43 1.65
C HIS A 186 11.75 15.18 2.43
N GLY A 187 11.66 14.08 3.17
CA GLY A 187 10.49 13.72 3.98
C GLY A 187 9.29 13.26 3.17
N ILE A 188 9.49 12.85 1.90
CA ILE A 188 8.41 12.43 1.03
C ILE A 188 8.26 10.91 1.06
N MET A 189 7.09 10.47 1.51
CA MET A 189 6.65 9.07 1.48
C MET A 189 5.55 8.93 0.43
N HIS A 190 5.81 8.17 -0.63
CA HIS A 190 4.78 7.86 -1.60
C HIS A 190 3.84 6.78 -1.07
N TYR A 191 2.63 6.67 -1.63
CA TYR A 191 1.67 5.64 -1.20
C TYR A 191 2.26 4.22 -1.27
N ASP A 192 3.05 3.92 -2.28
CA ASP A 192 3.75 2.64 -2.40
C ASP A 192 4.78 2.42 -1.28
N ASP A 193 5.39 3.49 -0.76
CA ASP A 193 6.34 3.42 0.36
C ASP A 193 5.65 3.07 1.67
N VAL A 194 4.37 3.40 1.83
CA VAL A 194 3.57 2.96 3.00
C VAL A 194 3.53 1.44 3.06
N LEU A 195 3.32 0.76 1.93
CA LEU A 195 3.36 -0.70 1.84
C LEU A 195 4.76 -1.24 2.13
N TYR A 196 5.80 -0.64 1.52
CA TYR A 196 7.20 -1.02 1.69
C TYR A 196 7.65 -0.92 3.13
N PHE A 197 7.49 0.24 3.77
CA PHE A 197 7.92 0.44 5.14
C PHE A 197 7.10 -0.36 6.15
N SER A 198 5.80 -0.54 5.91
CA SER A 198 4.97 -1.42 6.74
C SER A 198 5.48 -2.86 6.68
N TYR A 199 5.82 -3.36 5.49
CA TYR A 199 6.43 -4.67 5.32
C TYR A 199 7.77 -4.77 6.08
N LYS A 200 8.66 -3.76 5.93
CA LYS A 200 9.96 -3.74 6.63
C LYS A 200 9.80 -3.75 8.15
N LEU A 201 8.84 -2.97 8.67
CA LEU A 201 8.53 -2.95 10.11
C LEU A 201 8.04 -4.31 10.61
N MET A 202 7.07 -4.91 9.92
CA MET A 202 6.51 -6.22 10.31
C MET A 202 7.52 -7.36 10.22
N VAL A 203 8.48 -7.30 9.29
CA VAL A 203 9.56 -8.29 9.20
C VAL A 203 10.59 -8.11 10.31
N LYS A 204 10.90 -6.87 10.67
CA LYS A 204 11.91 -6.56 11.69
C LYS A 204 11.39 -6.72 13.11
N TYR A 205 10.11 -6.46 13.31
CA TYR A 205 9.43 -6.51 14.61
C TYR A 205 8.14 -7.34 14.46
N PRO A 206 8.25 -8.69 14.39
CA PRO A 206 7.12 -9.61 14.16
C PRO A 206 6.14 -9.68 15.34
#